data_0a5697fd55ea77f59a15a064d41d46f9
#
_entry.id   0a5697fd55ea77f59a15a064d41d46f9
#
_cell.length_a   1.000
_cell.length_b   1.000
_cell.length_c   1.000
_cell.angle_alpha   90.00
_cell.angle_beta   90.00
_cell.angle_gamma   90.00
#
_symmetry.space_group_name_H-M   'P 1'
#
loop_
_entity.id
_entity.type
_entity.pdbx_description
1 polymer ?
#
loop_
_entity_poly.entity_id
_entity_poly.type
_entity_poly.pdbx_seq_one_letter_code
_entity_poly.pdbx_strand_id
1 'polypeptide(L)'
;AGILWAGFVLKPAPRLLYNPSVSAAIGWYIVEPLKVAKRGDLVASRLPGHAESLASTRGYLPAGVPVIKTVWAVAGDRVCVDAGVLTVAGQPPLPLLGQDRSGRPLPVWTQGCTSLRLGEILLISNETPESFDSRYFGPVSLSHVIGRAVFLGDISWHTPDEREASDW
;
A
#
# COMPACT_ATOMS: atom_id res chain seq x y z
N ALA A 1 -18.47 -1.84 48.52
CA ALA A 1 -17.60 -2.73 47.75
C ALA A 1 -17.60 -2.23 46.31
N GLY A 2 -16.53 -1.49 45.90
CA GLY A 2 -16.36 -0.98 44.56
C GLY A 2 -15.49 -1.95 43.76
N ILE A 3 -16.00 -2.47 42.65
CA ILE A 3 -15.26 -3.32 41.73
C ILE A 3 -14.51 -2.38 40.78
N LEU A 4 -13.18 -2.27 40.96
CA LEU A 4 -12.29 -1.61 39.99
C LEU A 4 -12.18 -2.53 38.75
N TRP A 5 -12.83 -2.16 37.65
CA TRP A 5 -12.56 -2.72 36.34
C TRP A 5 -11.22 -2.17 35.86
N ALA A 6 -10.15 -2.94 36.03
CA ALA A 6 -8.89 -2.70 35.33
C ALA A 6 -9.12 -3.02 33.85
N GLY A 7 -9.34 -1.97 33.06
CA GLY A 7 -9.40 -2.07 31.60
C GLY A 7 -8.05 -2.57 31.06
N PHE A 8 -7.94 -3.85 30.77
CA PHE A 8 -6.85 -4.40 29.99
C PHE A 8 -6.96 -3.80 28.58
N VAL A 9 -6.17 -2.78 28.29
CA VAL A 9 -5.96 -2.34 26.91
C VAL A 9 -5.15 -3.42 26.21
N LEU A 10 -5.84 -4.38 25.61
CA LEU A 10 -5.25 -5.36 24.73
C LEU A 10 -4.59 -4.59 23.57
N LYS A 11 -3.27 -4.50 23.57
CA LYS A 11 -2.53 -4.03 22.37
C LYS A 11 -2.94 -4.97 21.23
N PRO A 12 -3.41 -4.44 20.09
CA PRO A 12 -3.74 -5.31 18.97
C PRO A 12 -2.52 -6.16 18.63
N ALA A 13 -2.72 -7.47 18.55
CA ALA A 13 -1.66 -8.39 18.17
C ALA A 13 -1.09 -8.01 16.81
N PRO A 14 0.22 -8.17 16.59
CA PRO A 14 0.81 -7.95 15.28
C PRO A 14 0.07 -8.79 14.24
N ARG A 15 -0.21 -8.19 13.08
CA ARG A 15 -0.90 -8.88 11.98
C ARG A 15 0.13 -9.37 10.99
N LEU A 16 -0.02 -10.60 10.53
CA LEU A 16 0.80 -11.19 9.50
C LEU A 16 0.07 -11.08 8.16
N LEU A 17 0.76 -10.55 7.14
CA LEU A 17 0.24 -10.43 5.77
C LEU A 17 1.23 -11.07 4.80
N TYR A 18 0.70 -11.77 3.79
CA TYR A 18 1.49 -12.22 2.65
C TYR A 18 1.18 -11.35 1.44
N ASN A 19 2.22 -10.81 0.81
CA ASN A 19 2.10 -10.06 -0.44
C ASN A 19 2.53 -10.93 -1.63
N PRO A 20 1.59 -11.35 -2.50
CA PRO A 20 1.91 -12.12 -3.70
C PRO A 20 2.24 -11.24 -4.92
N SER A 21 2.18 -9.90 -4.79
CA SER A 21 2.26 -8.98 -5.92
C SER A 21 3.59 -8.25 -5.99
N VAL A 22 4.05 -7.97 -7.22
CA VAL A 22 5.28 -7.21 -7.49
C VAL A 22 5.20 -5.72 -7.11
N SER A 23 4.09 -5.27 -6.54
CA SER A 23 3.93 -3.86 -6.12
C SER A 23 4.64 -3.51 -4.81
N ALA A 24 5.15 -4.51 -4.11
CA ALA A 24 6.09 -4.46 -3.01
C ALA A 24 6.87 -5.79 -3.02
N ALA A 25 7.92 -5.95 -2.22
CA ALA A 25 8.64 -7.21 -2.15
C ALA A 25 7.66 -8.38 -1.89
N ILE A 26 7.75 -9.44 -2.67
CA ILE A 26 6.90 -10.63 -2.50
C ILE A 26 7.33 -11.34 -1.22
N GLY A 27 6.38 -11.69 -0.37
CA GLY A 27 6.65 -12.41 0.86
C GLY A 27 5.81 -11.96 2.06
N TRP A 28 6.27 -12.35 3.23
CA TRP A 28 5.58 -12.12 4.50
C TRP A 28 5.92 -10.77 5.11
N TYR A 29 4.92 -10.16 5.70
CA TYR A 29 5.03 -8.89 6.43
C TYR A 29 4.34 -8.98 7.78
N ILE A 30 5.00 -8.45 8.80
CA ILE A 30 4.33 -8.15 10.07
C ILE A 30 3.81 -6.72 10.02
N VAL A 31 2.59 -6.49 10.52
CA VAL A 31 1.97 -5.17 10.54
C VAL A 31 1.96 -4.64 11.96
N GLU A 32 2.82 -3.65 12.22
CA GLU A 32 2.99 -3.00 13.50
C GLU A 32 2.13 -1.74 13.62
N PRO A 33 1.74 -1.33 14.84
CA PRO A 33 1.04 -0.07 15.04
C PRO A 33 1.86 1.13 14.51
N LEU A 34 1.22 1.98 13.71
CA LEU A 34 1.82 3.21 13.19
C LEU A 34 1.27 4.40 13.95
N LYS A 35 2.14 5.14 14.65
CA LYS A 35 1.74 6.35 15.39
C LYS A 35 1.67 7.58 14.49
N VAL A 36 2.65 7.73 13.62
CA VAL A 36 2.77 8.86 12.68
C VAL A 36 3.31 8.31 11.36
N ALA A 37 2.62 8.60 10.25
CA ALA A 37 3.09 8.26 8.93
C ALA A 37 4.12 9.29 8.46
N LYS A 38 5.23 8.81 7.90
CA LYS A 38 6.30 9.63 7.33
C LYS A 38 6.57 9.18 5.90
N ARG A 39 7.08 10.08 5.07
CA ARG A 39 7.56 9.71 3.73
C ARG A 39 8.59 8.58 3.83
N GLY A 40 8.46 7.58 2.96
CA GLY A 40 9.28 6.39 2.94
C GLY A 40 8.79 5.24 3.85
N ASP A 41 7.83 5.47 4.75
CA ASP A 41 7.24 4.37 5.51
C ASP A 41 6.52 3.40 4.57
N LEU A 42 6.78 2.12 4.72
CA LEU A 42 6.00 1.06 4.08
C LEU A 42 4.80 0.74 4.97
N VAL A 43 3.59 0.80 4.43
CA VAL A 43 2.37 0.63 5.22
C VAL A 43 1.42 -0.38 4.59
N ALA A 44 0.71 -1.10 5.44
CA ALA A 44 -0.48 -1.84 5.06
C ALA A 44 -1.70 -0.93 5.19
N SER A 45 -2.50 -0.82 4.13
CA SER A 45 -3.67 0.08 4.09
C SER A 45 -4.85 -0.59 3.39
N ARG A 46 -6.07 -0.25 3.80
CA ARG A 46 -7.26 -0.49 3.00
C ARG A 46 -7.33 0.53 1.89
N LEU A 47 -7.94 0.16 0.77
CA LEU A 47 -8.24 1.12 -0.29
C LEU A 47 -9.44 1.99 0.11
N PRO A 48 -9.50 3.27 -0.34
CA PRO A 48 -10.75 4.04 -0.31
C PRO A 48 -11.85 3.33 -1.09
N GLY A 49 -13.12 3.47 -0.66
CA GLY A 49 -14.22 2.69 -1.22
C GLY A 49 -14.37 2.76 -2.74
N HIS A 50 -14.14 3.93 -3.36
CA HIS A 50 -14.15 4.07 -4.82
C HIS A 50 -13.00 3.32 -5.51
N ALA A 51 -11.81 3.31 -4.89
CA ALA A 51 -10.65 2.59 -5.38
C ALA A 51 -10.80 1.07 -5.18
N GLU A 52 -11.34 0.65 -4.05
CA GLU A 52 -11.64 -0.75 -3.75
C GLU A 52 -12.65 -1.32 -4.75
N SER A 53 -13.75 -0.58 -5.00
CA SER A 53 -14.76 -0.96 -5.98
C SER A 53 -14.18 -1.12 -7.38
N LEU A 54 -13.35 -0.16 -7.83
CA LEU A 54 -12.70 -0.23 -9.14
C LEU A 54 -11.72 -1.41 -9.21
N ALA A 55 -10.89 -1.59 -8.17
CA ALA A 55 -9.89 -2.66 -8.11
C ALA A 55 -10.56 -4.04 -8.15
N SER A 56 -11.61 -4.25 -7.38
CA SER A 56 -12.33 -5.53 -7.33
C SER A 56 -13.06 -5.82 -8.64
N THR A 57 -13.77 -4.83 -9.22
CA THR A 57 -14.49 -4.99 -10.49
C THR A 57 -13.54 -5.31 -11.64
N ARG A 58 -12.33 -4.76 -11.63
CA ARG A 58 -11.32 -4.99 -12.67
C ARG A 58 -10.42 -6.19 -12.41
N GLY A 59 -10.59 -6.86 -11.28
CA GLY A 59 -9.79 -8.02 -10.89
C GLY A 59 -8.34 -7.67 -10.50
N TYR A 60 -8.06 -6.42 -10.11
CA TYR A 60 -6.73 -6.05 -9.62
C TYR A 60 -6.47 -6.58 -8.22
N LEU A 61 -7.50 -6.51 -7.36
CA LEU A 61 -7.44 -6.92 -5.96
C LEU A 61 -8.85 -7.30 -5.49
N PRO A 62 -9.04 -8.42 -4.79
CA PRO A 62 -10.32 -8.73 -4.16
C PRO A 62 -10.72 -7.67 -3.13
N ALA A 63 -12.04 -7.42 -2.96
CA ALA A 63 -12.54 -6.48 -1.96
C ALA A 63 -12.10 -6.90 -0.55
N GLY A 64 -11.81 -5.92 0.30
CA GLY A 64 -11.36 -6.14 1.68
C GLY A 64 -9.90 -6.53 1.85
N VAL A 65 -9.18 -6.84 0.77
CA VAL A 65 -7.75 -7.18 0.84
C VAL A 65 -6.92 -5.90 0.98
N PRO A 66 -6.07 -5.79 2.02
CA PRO A 66 -5.20 -4.63 2.19
C PRO A 66 -4.07 -4.61 1.15
N VAL A 67 -3.61 -3.41 0.81
CA VAL A 67 -2.44 -3.19 -0.03
C VAL A 67 -1.23 -2.82 0.82
N ILE A 68 -0.02 -3.17 0.33
CA ILE A 68 1.24 -2.72 0.90
C ILE A 68 1.84 -1.67 -0.06
N LYS A 69 2.06 -0.45 0.44
CA LYS A 69 2.52 0.69 -0.34
C LYS A 69 3.44 1.59 0.49
N THR A 70 4.27 2.34 -0.21
CA THR A 70 5.13 3.37 0.39
C THR A 70 4.37 4.68 0.56
N VAL A 71 4.49 5.33 1.70
CA VAL A 71 4.03 6.70 1.93
C VAL A 71 4.92 7.64 1.12
N TRP A 72 4.36 8.20 0.05
CA TRP A 72 5.08 9.06 -0.90
C TRP A 72 5.02 10.52 -0.52
N ALA A 73 3.86 10.94 -0.02
CA ALA A 73 3.60 12.28 0.43
C ALA A 73 2.70 12.27 1.66
N VAL A 74 2.81 13.30 2.49
CA VAL A 74 2.06 13.47 3.75
C VAL A 74 1.35 14.82 3.77
N ALA A 75 0.55 15.07 4.79
CA ALA A 75 -0.15 16.34 4.99
C ALA A 75 0.77 17.55 4.85
N GLY A 76 0.32 18.56 4.09
CA GLY A 76 1.07 19.78 3.78
C GLY A 76 1.90 19.68 2.49
N ASP A 77 2.16 18.48 1.99
CA ASP A 77 2.87 18.32 0.72
C ASP A 77 2.02 18.78 -0.46
N ARG A 78 2.66 19.46 -1.40
CA ARG A 78 2.05 19.85 -2.67
C ARG A 78 2.28 18.75 -3.69
N VAL A 79 1.19 18.27 -4.26
CA VAL A 79 1.16 17.24 -5.30
C VAL A 79 0.65 17.87 -6.58
N CYS A 80 1.37 17.71 -7.66
CA CYS A 80 0.97 18.23 -8.97
C CYS A 80 0.85 17.07 -9.97
N VAL A 81 -0.17 17.11 -10.81
CA VAL A 81 -0.32 16.23 -11.98
C VAL A 81 -0.42 17.12 -13.21
N ASP A 82 0.56 16.99 -14.09
CA ASP A 82 0.63 17.73 -15.35
C ASP A 82 1.19 16.83 -16.45
N ALA A 83 0.61 16.93 -17.65
CA ALA A 83 1.02 16.15 -18.82
C ALA A 83 1.25 14.65 -18.54
N GLY A 84 0.43 14.03 -17.68
CA GLY A 84 0.55 12.61 -17.34
C GLY A 84 1.70 12.28 -16.39
N VAL A 85 2.20 13.24 -15.63
CA VAL A 85 3.27 13.06 -14.64
C VAL A 85 2.82 13.61 -13.29
N LEU A 86 2.95 12.78 -12.25
CA LEU A 86 2.76 13.20 -10.85
C LEU A 86 4.10 13.63 -10.26
N THR A 87 4.12 14.80 -9.64
CA THR A 87 5.30 15.34 -8.96
C THR A 87 4.99 15.75 -7.54
N VAL A 88 5.96 15.51 -6.66
CA VAL A 88 5.96 15.94 -5.24
C VAL A 88 7.36 16.48 -4.96
N ALA A 89 7.47 17.62 -4.29
CA ALA A 89 8.77 18.19 -3.95
C ALA A 89 9.64 17.19 -3.15
N GLY A 90 10.89 17.01 -3.60
CA GLY A 90 11.84 16.08 -2.97
C GLY A 90 11.61 14.60 -3.30
N GLN A 91 10.72 14.29 -4.24
CA GLN A 91 10.48 12.94 -4.74
C GLN A 91 10.72 12.88 -6.25
N PRO A 92 11.15 11.74 -6.81
CA PRO A 92 11.22 11.57 -8.25
C PRO A 92 9.84 11.69 -8.91
N PRO A 93 9.76 12.22 -10.16
CA PRO A 93 8.53 12.29 -10.89
C PRO A 93 8.02 10.89 -11.24
N LEU A 94 6.71 10.71 -11.22
CA LEU A 94 6.04 9.43 -11.47
C LEU A 94 5.15 9.54 -12.70
N PRO A 95 5.38 8.74 -13.76
CA PRO A 95 4.48 8.71 -14.90
C PRO A 95 3.14 8.08 -14.52
N LEU A 96 2.06 8.63 -15.07
CA LEU A 96 0.74 8.04 -15.06
C LEU A 96 0.52 7.27 -16.36
N LEU A 97 0.07 6.03 -16.25
CA LEU A 97 -0.38 5.27 -17.41
C LEU A 97 -1.81 5.70 -17.77
N GLY A 98 -2.09 5.86 -19.05
CA GLY A 98 -3.44 6.17 -19.52
C GLY A 98 -4.39 4.98 -19.45
N GLN A 99 -3.84 3.75 -19.46
CA GLN A 99 -4.58 2.49 -19.54
C GLN A 99 -3.93 1.43 -18.67
N ASP A 100 -4.72 0.48 -18.20
CA ASP A 100 -4.24 -0.74 -17.54
C ASP A 100 -3.75 -1.79 -18.56
N ARG A 101 -3.24 -2.92 -18.08
CA ARG A 101 -2.75 -4.02 -18.94
C ARG A 101 -3.81 -4.60 -19.88
N SER A 102 -5.10 -4.38 -19.60
CA SER A 102 -6.22 -4.81 -20.43
C SER A 102 -6.71 -3.72 -21.37
N GLY A 103 -5.99 -2.60 -21.50
CA GLY A 103 -6.36 -1.46 -22.34
C GLY A 103 -7.51 -0.60 -21.80
N ARG A 104 -7.93 -0.79 -20.53
CA ARG A 104 -9.02 -0.02 -19.92
C ARG A 104 -8.49 1.30 -19.39
N PRO A 105 -9.16 2.44 -19.61
CA PRO A 105 -8.70 3.74 -19.13
C PRO A 105 -8.53 3.76 -17.60
N LEU A 106 -7.40 4.29 -17.14
CA LEU A 106 -7.16 4.53 -15.72
C LEU A 106 -7.68 5.91 -15.33
N PRO A 107 -8.25 6.06 -14.13
CA PRO A 107 -8.75 7.36 -13.68
C PRO A 107 -7.62 8.35 -13.43
N VAL A 108 -7.93 9.62 -13.56
CA VAL A 108 -7.05 10.73 -13.13
C VAL A 108 -7.80 11.48 -12.04
N TRP A 109 -7.24 11.46 -10.81
CA TRP A 109 -7.93 12.02 -9.65
C TRP A 109 -7.82 13.54 -9.53
N THR A 110 -6.82 14.15 -10.17
CA THR A 110 -6.64 15.61 -10.22
C THR A 110 -5.90 16.03 -11.48
N GLN A 111 -6.09 17.28 -11.86
CA GLN A 111 -5.28 18.01 -12.85
C GLN A 111 -4.74 19.27 -12.16
N GLY A 112 -3.50 19.63 -12.43
CA GLY A 112 -2.81 20.73 -11.75
C GLY A 112 -2.30 20.34 -10.36
N CYS A 113 -2.23 21.31 -9.44
CA CYS A 113 -1.61 21.12 -8.15
C CYS A 113 -2.62 21.22 -7.01
N THR A 114 -2.46 20.36 -6.00
CA THR A 114 -3.21 20.41 -4.74
C THR A 114 -2.28 20.13 -3.57
N SER A 115 -2.63 20.60 -2.37
CA SER A 115 -1.91 20.25 -1.15
C SER A 115 -2.69 19.20 -0.37
N LEU A 116 -1.98 18.20 0.16
CA LEU A 116 -2.58 17.18 1.01
C LEU A 116 -3.07 17.80 2.31
N ARG A 117 -4.29 17.45 2.70
CA ARG A 117 -4.93 17.91 3.93
C ARG A 117 -4.39 17.15 5.15
N LEU A 118 -4.68 17.68 6.33
CA LEU A 118 -4.38 16.95 7.57
C LEU A 118 -5.06 15.59 7.57
N GLY A 119 -4.30 14.54 7.85
CA GLY A 119 -4.79 13.17 7.84
C GLY A 119 -4.80 12.50 6.46
N GLU A 120 -4.30 13.16 5.41
CA GLU A 120 -4.15 12.58 4.07
C GLU A 120 -2.70 12.20 3.77
N ILE A 121 -2.52 11.11 3.06
CA ILE A 121 -1.24 10.61 2.55
C ILE A 121 -1.38 10.14 1.10
N LEU A 122 -0.29 10.15 0.35
CA LEU A 122 -0.21 9.45 -0.94
C LEU A 122 0.52 8.13 -0.74
N LEU A 123 -0.09 7.07 -1.26
CA LEU A 123 0.43 5.71 -1.23
C LEU A 123 0.84 5.28 -2.64
N ILE A 124 2.13 5.04 -2.85
CA ILE A 124 2.72 4.72 -4.16
C ILE A 124 3.49 3.41 -4.07
N SER A 125 3.54 2.68 -5.18
CA SER A 125 4.48 1.60 -5.39
C SER A 125 5.62 2.06 -6.30
N ASN A 126 6.85 1.95 -5.81
CA ASN A 126 8.06 2.22 -6.60
C ASN A 126 8.51 1.02 -7.42
N GLU A 127 8.02 -0.17 -7.10
CA GLU A 127 8.52 -1.43 -7.66
C GLU A 127 8.05 -1.64 -9.10
N THR A 128 6.89 -1.07 -9.43
CA THR A 128 6.33 -1.22 -10.78
C THR A 128 5.48 -0.02 -11.19
N PRO A 129 5.65 0.49 -12.42
CA PRO A 129 4.83 1.59 -12.96
C PRO A 129 3.35 1.20 -13.13
N GLU A 130 3.04 -0.09 -13.31
CA GLU A 130 1.67 -0.57 -13.51
C GLU A 130 0.87 -0.74 -12.21
N SER A 131 1.46 -0.40 -11.06
CA SER A 131 0.74 -0.49 -9.79
C SER A 131 -0.47 0.43 -9.77
N PHE A 132 -1.62 -0.13 -9.37
CA PHE A 132 -2.81 0.66 -9.06
C PHE A 132 -2.65 1.26 -7.66
N ASP A 133 -2.38 2.57 -7.61
CA ASP A 133 -2.06 3.30 -6.38
C ASP A 133 -2.56 4.76 -6.43
N SER A 134 -2.11 5.60 -5.52
CA SER A 134 -2.57 7.00 -5.40
C SER A 134 -2.33 7.86 -6.64
N ARG A 135 -1.57 7.40 -7.62
CA ARG A 135 -1.51 8.05 -8.95
C ARG A 135 -2.88 8.12 -9.60
N TYR A 136 -3.74 7.12 -9.31
CA TYR A 136 -5.04 6.94 -9.96
C TYR A 136 -6.22 7.24 -9.05
N PHE A 137 -6.16 6.88 -7.77
CA PHE A 137 -7.27 7.07 -6.85
C PHE A 137 -7.10 8.24 -5.88
N GLY A 138 -5.93 8.91 -5.90
CA GLY A 138 -5.67 10.09 -5.07
C GLY A 138 -5.28 9.78 -3.63
N PRO A 139 -5.41 10.81 -2.76
CA PRO A 139 -5.02 10.69 -1.37
C PRO A 139 -5.84 9.65 -0.59
N VAL A 140 -5.19 9.04 0.38
CA VAL A 140 -5.80 8.09 1.31
C VAL A 140 -5.81 8.71 2.70
N SER A 141 -6.95 8.58 3.41
CA SER A 141 -7.02 8.97 4.81
C SER A 141 -6.17 8.05 5.68
N LEU A 142 -5.48 8.60 6.67
CA LEU A 142 -4.74 7.82 7.68
C LEU A 142 -5.63 6.81 8.42
N SER A 143 -6.94 7.01 8.46
CA SER A 143 -7.89 6.04 9.03
C SER A 143 -7.96 4.72 8.26
N HIS A 144 -7.52 4.69 7.00
CA HIS A 144 -7.42 3.47 6.22
C HIS A 144 -6.12 2.70 6.48
N VAL A 145 -5.10 3.35 7.05
CA VAL A 145 -3.82 2.71 7.36
C VAL A 145 -4.01 1.74 8.52
N ILE A 146 -3.63 0.48 8.30
CA ILE A 146 -3.71 -0.59 9.29
C ILE A 146 -2.49 -0.52 10.22
N GLY A 147 -1.31 -0.22 9.64
CA GLY A 147 -0.06 -0.11 10.36
C GLY A 147 1.15 -0.08 9.43
N ARG A 148 2.34 -0.03 10.03
CA ARG A 148 3.61 -0.16 9.32
C ARG A 148 3.80 -1.62 8.88
N ALA A 149 4.14 -1.83 7.62
CA ALA A 149 4.48 -3.13 7.09
C ALA A 149 6.01 -3.34 7.20
N VAL A 150 6.42 -4.38 7.91
CA VAL A 150 7.82 -4.77 8.07
C VAL A 150 8.01 -6.09 7.33
N PHE A 151 8.89 -6.10 6.35
CA PHE A 151 9.18 -7.29 5.54
C PHE A 151 9.95 -8.33 6.36
N LEU A 152 9.47 -9.56 6.35
CA LEU A 152 10.09 -10.69 7.06
C LEU A 152 10.88 -11.61 6.13
N GLY A 153 10.65 -11.51 4.83
CA GLY A 153 11.26 -12.37 3.83
C GLY A 153 10.23 -13.18 3.04
N ASP A 154 10.71 -13.80 1.98
CA ASP A 154 9.97 -14.84 1.27
C ASP A 154 10.35 -16.18 1.93
N ILE A 155 9.49 -16.69 2.79
CA ILE A 155 9.64 -18.04 3.33
C ILE A 155 9.10 -18.99 2.26
N SER A 156 9.84 -19.15 1.18
CA SER A 156 9.66 -20.30 0.32
C SER A 156 10.12 -21.52 1.12
N TRP A 157 9.20 -22.39 1.50
CA TRP A 157 9.51 -23.70 2.01
C TRP A 157 10.22 -24.44 0.86
N HIS A 158 11.54 -24.38 0.83
CA HIS A 158 12.31 -25.29 0.00
C HIS A 158 12.05 -26.69 0.59
N THR A 159 11.18 -27.47 -0.07
CA THR A 159 11.25 -28.93 0.10
C THR A 159 12.69 -29.32 -0.23
N PRO A 160 13.36 -30.08 0.66
CA PRO A 160 14.70 -30.58 0.33
C PRO A 160 14.64 -31.26 -1.03
N ASP A 161 15.56 -30.87 -1.89
CA ASP A 161 15.66 -31.34 -3.26
C ASP A 161 15.68 -32.88 -3.31
N GLU A 162 14.73 -33.47 -4.03
CA GLU A 162 14.71 -34.92 -4.33
C GLU A 162 15.90 -35.38 -5.21
N ARG A 163 16.98 -34.58 -5.28
CA ARG A 163 18.15 -34.86 -6.09
C ARG A 163 19.23 -35.72 -5.42
N GLU A 164 19.02 -36.16 -4.17
CA GLU A 164 19.94 -37.10 -3.51
C GLU A 164 19.47 -38.56 -3.46
N ALA A 165 18.43 -38.92 -4.22
CA ALA A 165 17.91 -40.30 -4.23
C ALA A 165 18.29 -41.13 -5.47
N SER A 166 19.39 -40.80 -6.15
CA SER A 166 19.82 -41.59 -7.33
C SER A 166 21.27 -42.08 -7.30
N ASP A 167 21.83 -42.33 -6.13
CA ASP A 167 23.11 -43.06 -6.00
C ASP A 167 22.95 -44.21 -5.01
N TRP A 168 22.27 -45.29 -5.44
CA TRP A 168 22.42 -46.68 -4.95
C TRP A 168 22.16 -47.65 -6.08
#